data_6f7b923e28f220f7c671988b4ea954e4
#
_entry.id   6f7b923e28f220f7c671988b4ea954e4
#
_cell.length_a   1.000
_cell.length_b   1.000
_cell.length_c   1.000
_cell.angle_alpha   90.00
_cell.angle_beta   90.00
_cell.angle_gamma   90.00
#
_symmetry.space_group_name_H-M   'P 1'
#
loop_
_entity.id
_entity.type
_entity.pdbx_description
1 polymer ?
#
loop_
_entity_poly.entity_id
_entity_poly.type
_entity_poly.pdbx_seq_one_letter_code
_entity_poly.pdbx_strand_id
1 'polypeptide(L)'
;MYENLLGEFLGTAVLLIFGCGVVANVLLTNSKGQNSGWIVITTGWAFAVLLGVFTAVATGAPQADLNPAVTLAKTMMGVYSANQAVMTMIAELCGGIAGAIICWLVYLPHWEAT
;
A
#
# COMPACT_ATOMS: atom_id res chain seq x y z
N MET A 1 -11.81 18.68 6.08
CA MET A 1 -12.27 17.35 6.57
C MET A 1 -11.80 16.22 5.66
N TYR A 2 -11.80 16.42 4.35
CA TYR A 2 -11.45 15.36 3.39
C TYR A 2 -10.14 15.63 2.66
N GLU A 3 -9.28 16.46 3.20
CA GLU A 3 -8.00 16.84 2.59
C GLU A 3 -7.01 15.67 2.53
N ASN A 4 -7.20 14.68 3.39
CA ASN A 4 -6.32 13.52 3.49
C ASN A 4 -6.61 12.40 2.47
N LEU A 5 -7.72 12.48 1.72
CA LEU A 5 -8.14 11.36 0.88
C LEU A 5 -7.15 11.03 -0.23
N LEU A 6 -6.65 12.06 -0.93
CA LEU A 6 -5.66 11.86 -1.98
C LEU A 6 -4.38 11.23 -1.43
N GLY A 7 -3.91 11.72 -0.28
CA GLY A 7 -2.70 11.20 0.35
C GLY A 7 -2.84 9.75 0.79
N GLU A 8 -3.99 9.40 1.40
CA GLU A 8 -4.24 8.01 1.80
C GLU A 8 -4.38 7.09 0.58
N PHE A 9 -5.01 7.57 -0.49
CA PHE A 9 -5.11 6.82 -1.74
C PHE A 9 -3.73 6.57 -2.35
N LEU A 10 -2.95 7.63 -2.56
CA LEU A 10 -1.64 7.53 -3.19
C LEU A 10 -0.64 6.76 -2.32
N GLY A 11 -0.65 7.01 -1.02
CA GLY A 11 0.24 6.32 -0.08
C GLY A 11 -0.03 4.82 -0.05
N THR A 12 -1.31 4.43 -0.01
CA THR A 12 -1.69 3.01 -0.03
C THR A 12 -1.35 2.38 -1.37
N ALA A 13 -1.55 3.10 -2.49
CA ALA A 13 -1.17 2.61 -3.80
C ALA A 13 0.33 2.32 -3.87
N VAL A 14 1.16 3.25 -3.41
CA VAL A 14 2.63 3.06 -3.36
C VAL A 14 2.99 1.88 -2.47
N LEU A 15 2.37 1.77 -1.30
CA LEU A 15 2.58 0.65 -0.40
C LEU A 15 2.35 -0.68 -1.11
N LEU A 16 1.24 -0.83 -1.82
CA LEU A 16 0.90 -2.08 -2.50
C LEU A 16 1.73 -2.32 -3.76
N ILE A 17 2.11 -1.27 -4.50
CA ILE A 17 3.01 -1.43 -5.65
C ILE A 17 4.31 -2.10 -5.22
N PHE A 18 4.96 -1.59 -4.19
CA PHE A 18 6.27 -2.09 -3.76
C PHE A 18 6.16 -3.30 -2.85
N GLY A 19 5.12 -3.36 -1.99
CA GLY A 19 4.92 -4.51 -1.11
C GLY A 19 4.52 -5.78 -1.87
N CYS A 20 3.51 -5.69 -2.72
CA CYS A 20 3.16 -6.80 -3.62
C CYS A 20 4.28 -7.04 -4.63
N GLY A 21 4.98 -5.98 -5.04
CA GLY A 21 6.08 -6.07 -5.99
C GLY A 21 7.24 -6.90 -5.47
N VAL A 22 7.65 -6.72 -4.22
CA VAL A 22 8.74 -7.54 -3.66
C VAL A 22 8.31 -9.00 -3.52
N VAL A 23 7.05 -9.26 -3.15
CA VAL A 23 6.51 -10.62 -3.09
C VAL A 23 6.54 -11.25 -4.48
N ALA A 24 6.05 -10.54 -5.48
CA ALA A 24 6.05 -11.02 -6.86
C ALA A 24 7.48 -11.33 -7.35
N ASN A 25 8.43 -10.44 -7.05
CA ASN A 25 9.82 -10.63 -7.46
C ASN A 25 10.45 -11.86 -6.84
N VAL A 26 10.10 -12.21 -5.61
CA VAL A 26 10.67 -13.37 -4.91
C VAL A 26 9.96 -14.67 -5.26
N LEU A 27 8.65 -14.62 -5.48
CA LEU A 27 7.83 -15.83 -5.59
C LEU A 27 7.47 -16.22 -7.04
N LEU A 28 7.38 -15.25 -7.96
CA LEU A 28 6.97 -15.58 -9.32
C LEU A 28 8.09 -16.19 -10.13
N THR A 29 7.72 -17.08 -11.04
CA THR A 29 8.66 -17.82 -11.89
C THR A 29 9.37 -16.89 -12.88
N ASN A 30 10.68 -17.07 -13.01
CA ASN A 30 11.56 -16.35 -13.95
C ASN A 30 11.75 -14.86 -13.61
N SER A 31 11.34 -14.40 -12.44
CA SER A 31 11.68 -13.06 -11.99
C SER A 31 13.17 -12.99 -11.58
N LYS A 32 13.73 -11.79 -11.60
CA LYS A 32 15.15 -11.59 -11.26
C LYS A 32 15.46 -11.96 -9.81
N GLY A 33 14.53 -11.76 -8.90
CA GLY A 33 14.69 -12.07 -7.48
C GLY A 33 14.09 -13.40 -7.06
N GLN A 34 13.72 -14.28 -8.00
CA GLN A 34 13.08 -15.54 -7.66
C GLN A 34 13.92 -16.32 -6.64
N ASN A 35 13.25 -16.79 -5.58
CA ASN A 35 13.84 -17.59 -4.50
C ASN A 35 14.88 -16.84 -3.65
N SER A 36 14.89 -15.50 -3.67
CA SER A 36 15.84 -14.74 -2.88
C SER A 36 15.53 -14.72 -1.37
N GLY A 37 14.34 -15.18 -0.97
CA GLY A 37 14.03 -15.47 0.42
C GLY A 37 13.14 -14.45 1.11
N TRP A 38 12.66 -14.84 2.29
CA TRP A 38 11.68 -14.04 3.04
C TRP A 38 12.27 -12.81 3.71
N ILE A 39 13.59 -12.77 3.96
CA ILE A 39 14.24 -11.55 4.46
C ILE A 39 14.10 -10.43 3.43
N VAL A 40 14.22 -10.76 2.14
CA VAL A 40 14.01 -9.80 1.05
C VAL A 40 12.57 -9.30 1.05
N ILE A 41 11.60 -10.20 1.20
CA ILE A 41 10.17 -9.84 1.24
C ILE A 41 9.88 -8.90 2.41
N THR A 42 10.30 -9.27 3.63
CA THR A 42 10.01 -8.47 4.82
C THR A 42 10.72 -7.11 4.77
N THR A 43 11.95 -7.07 4.30
CA THR A 43 12.69 -5.82 4.13
C THR A 43 12.02 -4.94 3.07
N GLY A 44 11.61 -5.53 1.96
CA GLY A 44 10.90 -4.81 0.91
C GLY A 44 9.57 -4.23 1.38
N TRP A 45 8.82 -4.97 2.19
CA TRP A 45 7.59 -4.47 2.80
C TRP A 45 7.86 -3.30 3.75
N ALA A 46 8.93 -3.37 4.55
CA ALA A 46 9.31 -2.27 5.44
C ALA A 46 9.58 -0.99 4.64
N PHE A 47 10.33 -1.08 3.56
CA PHE A 47 10.57 0.06 2.69
C PHE A 47 9.30 0.50 1.95
N ALA A 48 8.41 -0.41 1.59
CA ALA A 48 7.14 -0.08 0.96
C ALA A 48 6.27 0.77 1.89
N VAL A 49 6.21 0.42 3.17
CA VAL A 49 5.50 1.21 4.18
C VAL A 49 6.13 2.59 4.30
N LEU A 50 7.45 2.66 4.39
CA LEU A 50 8.17 3.94 4.51
C LEU A 50 7.86 4.86 3.32
N LEU A 51 7.95 4.33 2.10
CA LEU A 51 7.64 5.11 0.89
C LEU A 51 6.17 5.52 0.83
N GLY A 52 5.28 4.65 1.25
CA GLY A 52 3.84 4.95 1.33
C GLY A 52 3.56 6.09 2.30
N VAL A 53 4.19 6.06 3.47
CA VAL A 53 4.06 7.13 4.47
C VAL A 53 4.58 8.46 3.92
N PHE A 54 5.75 8.46 3.30
CA PHE A 54 6.30 9.67 2.70
C PHE A 54 5.38 10.23 1.61
N THR A 55 4.84 9.34 0.75
CA THR A 55 3.90 9.75 -0.30
C THR A 55 2.64 10.35 0.31
N ALA A 56 2.05 9.70 1.30
CA ALA A 56 0.83 10.18 1.95
C ALA A 56 1.03 11.55 2.59
N VAL A 57 2.09 11.71 3.36
CA VAL A 57 2.41 12.98 4.01
C VAL A 57 2.65 14.08 2.98
N ALA A 58 3.38 13.79 1.92
CA ALA A 58 3.69 14.76 0.87
C ALA A 58 2.45 15.18 0.08
N THR A 59 1.38 14.39 0.08
CA THR A 59 0.16 14.65 -0.68
C THR A 59 -1.06 14.97 0.19
N GLY A 60 -0.84 15.37 1.43
CA GLY A 60 -1.87 15.96 2.28
C GLY A 60 -2.51 15.03 3.31
N ALA A 61 -1.91 13.88 3.59
CA ALA A 61 -2.39 12.96 4.62
C ALA A 61 -1.37 12.83 5.76
N PRO A 62 -1.37 13.77 6.72
CA PRO A 62 -0.36 13.79 7.78
C PRO A 62 -0.43 12.57 8.71
N GLN A 63 -1.59 11.93 8.83
CA GLN A 63 -1.72 10.71 9.64
C GLN A 63 -1.10 9.49 8.96
N ALA A 64 -1.14 9.45 7.62
CA ALA A 64 -0.51 8.41 6.82
C ALA A 64 -0.82 7.00 7.33
N ASP A 65 -2.11 6.68 7.46
CA ASP A 65 -2.55 5.39 8.02
C ASP A 65 -2.26 4.23 7.07
N LEU A 66 -2.57 4.41 5.79
CA LEU A 66 -2.37 3.44 4.70
C LEU A 66 -3.10 2.11 4.89
N ASN A 67 -3.95 2.03 5.91
CA ASN A 67 -4.57 0.77 6.33
C ASN A 67 -5.89 1.07 7.05
N PRO A 68 -7.01 0.51 6.59
CA PRO A 68 -8.30 0.72 7.25
C PRO A 68 -8.31 0.32 8.73
N ALA A 69 -7.54 -0.69 9.11
CA ALA A 69 -7.43 -1.10 10.51
C ALA A 69 -6.79 0.00 11.38
N VAL A 70 -5.78 0.68 10.85
CA VAL A 70 -5.13 1.80 11.54
C VAL A 70 -6.10 2.98 11.65
N THR A 71 -6.83 3.27 10.58
CA THR A 71 -7.85 4.34 10.59
C THR A 71 -8.94 4.03 11.61
N LEU A 72 -9.39 2.78 11.67
CA LEU A 72 -10.38 2.37 12.67
C LEU A 72 -9.87 2.58 14.10
N ALA A 73 -8.64 2.14 14.38
CA ALA A 73 -8.03 2.32 15.69
C ALA A 73 -7.93 3.80 16.06
N LYS A 74 -7.50 4.66 15.15
CA LYS A 74 -7.42 6.10 15.38
C LYS A 74 -8.79 6.73 15.56
N THR A 75 -9.81 6.23 14.89
CA THR A 75 -11.19 6.67 15.09
C THR A 75 -11.66 6.38 16.52
N MET A 76 -11.33 5.20 17.02
CA MET A 76 -11.64 4.84 18.40
C MET A 76 -10.90 5.71 19.42
N MET A 77 -9.75 6.26 19.02
CA MET A 77 -8.97 7.19 19.84
C MET A 77 -9.43 8.65 19.70
N GLY A 78 -10.43 8.91 18.87
CA GLY A 78 -10.98 10.27 18.68
C GLY A 78 -10.27 11.12 17.62
N VAL A 79 -9.36 10.53 16.83
CA VAL A 79 -8.63 11.29 15.79
C VAL A 79 -9.53 11.64 14.62
N TYR A 80 -10.43 10.74 14.22
CA TYR A 80 -11.34 10.92 13.09
C TYR A 80 -12.79 10.93 13.55
N SER A 81 -13.63 11.74 12.89
CA SER A 81 -15.07 11.57 12.94
C SER A 81 -15.47 10.30 12.16
N ALA A 82 -16.68 9.79 12.40
CA ALA A 82 -17.15 8.59 11.70
C ALA A 82 -17.17 8.79 10.18
N ASN A 83 -17.63 9.94 9.69
CA ASN A 83 -17.68 10.23 8.26
C ASN A 83 -16.29 10.29 7.65
N GLN A 84 -15.36 10.98 8.29
CA GLN A 84 -13.98 11.08 7.82
C GLN A 84 -13.31 9.69 7.81
N ALA A 85 -13.55 8.89 8.85
CA ALA A 85 -13.00 7.54 8.94
C ALA A 85 -13.45 6.67 7.77
N VAL A 86 -14.75 6.66 7.47
CA VAL A 86 -15.30 5.86 6.38
C VAL A 86 -14.72 6.28 5.04
N MET A 87 -14.67 7.58 4.77
CA MET A 87 -14.11 8.10 3.52
C MET A 87 -12.61 7.79 3.40
N THR A 88 -11.87 7.90 4.49
CA THR A 88 -10.45 7.56 4.53
C THR A 88 -10.23 6.08 4.24
N MET A 89 -11.02 5.19 4.85
CA MET A 89 -10.94 3.76 4.59
C MET A 89 -11.26 3.42 3.12
N ILE A 90 -12.25 4.08 2.53
CA ILE A 90 -12.58 3.89 1.11
C ILE A 90 -11.41 4.33 0.23
N ALA A 91 -10.78 5.46 0.53
CA ALA A 91 -9.62 5.94 -0.21
C ALA A 91 -8.45 4.93 -0.13
N GLU A 92 -8.22 4.36 1.04
CA GLU A 92 -7.19 3.35 1.25
C GLU A 92 -7.48 2.07 0.47
N LEU A 93 -8.72 1.58 0.49
CA LEU A 93 -9.11 0.40 -0.28
C LEU A 93 -8.93 0.64 -1.79
N CYS A 94 -9.37 1.80 -2.28
CA CYS A 94 -9.19 2.16 -3.68
C CYS A 94 -7.71 2.25 -4.05
N GLY A 95 -6.88 2.83 -3.17
CA GLY A 95 -5.44 2.89 -3.35
C GLY A 95 -4.80 1.51 -3.41
N GLY A 96 -5.23 0.62 -2.51
CA GLY A 96 -4.76 -0.77 -2.49
C GLY A 96 -5.07 -1.50 -3.79
N ILE A 97 -6.30 -1.34 -4.29
CA ILE A 97 -6.71 -1.93 -5.57
C ILE A 97 -5.87 -1.37 -6.72
N ALA A 98 -5.71 -0.05 -6.78
CA ALA A 98 -4.91 0.59 -7.83
C ALA A 98 -3.45 0.12 -7.80
N GLY A 99 -2.85 0.06 -6.62
CA GLY A 99 -1.48 -0.41 -6.45
C GLY A 99 -1.31 -1.87 -6.84
N ALA A 100 -2.25 -2.72 -6.46
CA ALA A 100 -2.24 -4.13 -6.81
C ALA A 100 -2.36 -4.34 -8.32
N ILE A 101 -3.21 -3.57 -9.00
CA ILE A 101 -3.35 -3.63 -10.46
C ILE A 101 -2.04 -3.23 -11.14
N ILE A 102 -1.39 -2.17 -10.68
CA ILE A 102 -0.11 -1.73 -11.23
C ILE A 102 0.95 -2.83 -11.05
N CYS A 103 1.04 -3.41 -9.87
CA CYS A 103 1.96 -4.51 -9.60
C CYS A 103 1.68 -5.71 -10.53
N TRP A 104 0.41 -6.08 -10.69
CA TRP A 104 0.01 -7.16 -11.59
C TRP A 104 0.48 -6.89 -13.03
N LEU A 105 0.30 -5.67 -13.51
CA LEU A 105 0.74 -5.28 -14.86
C LEU A 105 2.26 -5.34 -15.02
N VAL A 106 3.01 -4.91 -14.00
CA VAL A 106 4.48 -4.93 -14.03
C VAL A 106 5.02 -6.36 -14.18
N TYR A 107 4.36 -7.33 -13.55
CA TYR A 107 4.79 -8.72 -13.57
C TYR A 107 3.95 -9.60 -14.52
N LEU A 108 3.28 -8.97 -15.48
CA LEU A 108 2.31 -9.67 -16.34
C LEU A 108 2.85 -10.97 -16.97
N PRO A 109 4.08 -11.00 -17.57
CA PRO A 109 4.59 -12.23 -18.18
C PRO A 109 4.86 -13.34 -17.16
N HIS A 110 5.09 -12.99 -15.90
CA HIS A 110 5.48 -13.97 -14.87
C HIS A 110 4.29 -14.77 -14.34
N TRP A 111 3.06 -14.22 -14.45
CA TRP A 111 1.87 -14.94 -14.00
C TRP A 111 1.61 -16.20 -14.82
N GLU A 112 1.77 -16.12 -16.12
CA GLU A 112 1.59 -17.28 -16.99
C GLU A 112 2.64 -18.36 -16.73
N ALA A 113 3.87 -17.98 -16.41
CA ALA A 113 4.97 -18.89 -16.13
C ALA A 113 4.88 -19.55 -14.75
N THR A 114 4.10 -18.97 -13.85
CA THR A 114 3.94 -19.46 -12.48
C THR A 114 2.70 -20.35 -12.39
#